data_f750b3760b46d26572f2103f69715843
#
_entry.id   f750b3760b46d26572f2103f69715843
#
_cell.length_a   1.000
_cell.length_b   1.000
_cell.length_c   1.000
_cell.angle_alpha   90.00
_cell.angle_beta   90.00
_cell.angle_gamma   90.00
#
_symmetry.space_group_name_H-M   'P 1'
#
loop_
_entity.id
_entity.type
_entity.pdbx_description
1 polymer ?
#
loop_
_entity_poly.entity_id
_entity_poly.type
_entity_poly.pdbx_seq_one_letter_code
_entity_poly.pdbx_strand_id
1 'polypeptide(L)'
;MKLIAKISMLLAATCFMVVSCEPSEEPEGPDVPITPPTPNPDPNPTPGPDPTPGTSLYPWAELPVMYDADRNGVHDNDPNLYYATHFTDLKSPTGGAARNYTVCFSGEHHCPVWVAAPRHQMYQVKGTKRTDNYKRDPKIPADIQYYSKSTGGGCNKGHMLGSAERIASRTTNEQVFYYSNIAPQLSSGFNTGGGGWNILEEFVDGQVCSDTLYVVIGCYFDKFTDGYGESASPKTITFGGRNDVDMPTMFYYALLRTKKGNSGKSVRNCSASEIQCAAFVRTHTNSLKGQRVSSKEMMSISDLEKITGIRYFENVPNAPKTSFKASEWGL
;
A
#
# COMPACT_ATOMS: atom_id res chain seq x y z
N MET A 1 74.27 8.14 2.76
CA MET A 1 73.51 8.36 1.52
C MET A 1 72.39 7.31 1.43
N LYS A 2 71.22 7.62 1.77
CA LYS A 2 70.03 6.84 1.43
C LYS A 2 68.85 7.81 1.23
N LEU A 3 68.38 7.86 0.00
CA LEU A 3 67.34 8.72 -0.52
C LEU A 3 65.97 8.15 -0.07
N ILE A 4 65.18 8.91 0.66
CA ILE A 4 63.81 8.54 1.07
C ILE A 4 62.87 9.27 0.12
N ALA A 5 62.20 8.52 -0.74
CA ALA A 5 61.12 9.03 -1.58
C ALA A 5 59.85 9.24 -0.77
N LYS A 6 59.38 10.49 -0.70
CA LYS A 6 58.06 10.82 -0.16
C LYS A 6 57.02 10.66 -1.24
N ILE A 7 56.11 9.73 -1.06
CA ILE A 7 54.88 9.60 -1.87
C ILE A 7 53.83 10.51 -1.23
N SER A 8 53.48 11.59 -1.92
CA SER A 8 52.38 12.45 -1.56
C SER A 8 51.06 11.85 -2.09
N MET A 9 50.22 11.43 -1.19
CA MET A 9 48.85 10.98 -1.50
C MET A 9 47.94 12.19 -1.60
N LEU A 10 47.50 12.52 -2.81
CA LEU A 10 46.57 13.61 -3.10
C LEU A 10 45.16 13.14 -2.80
N LEU A 11 44.59 13.61 -1.70
CA LEU A 11 43.19 13.38 -1.35
C LEU A 11 42.33 14.40 -2.12
N ALA A 12 41.61 13.96 -3.15
CA ALA A 12 40.63 14.77 -3.85
C ALA A 12 39.36 14.81 -3.01
N ALA A 13 39.11 15.90 -2.29
CA ALA A 13 37.87 16.19 -1.64
C ALA A 13 36.87 16.69 -2.69
N THR A 14 35.91 15.86 -3.07
CA THR A 14 34.77 16.28 -3.90
C THR A 14 33.76 17.02 -3.02
N CYS A 15 33.75 18.34 -3.12
CA CYS A 15 32.79 19.21 -2.47
C CYS A 15 31.49 19.16 -3.27
N PHE A 16 30.43 18.50 -2.74
CA PHE A 16 29.10 18.62 -3.28
C PHE A 16 28.51 19.97 -2.84
N MET A 17 28.46 20.93 -3.77
CA MET A 17 27.67 22.13 -3.58
C MET A 17 26.19 21.77 -3.71
N VAL A 18 25.47 21.91 -2.59
CA VAL A 18 24.01 21.92 -2.57
C VAL A 18 23.58 23.28 -3.10
N VAL A 19 23.17 23.33 -4.36
CA VAL A 19 22.51 24.51 -4.93
C VAL A 19 21.06 24.47 -4.48
N SER A 20 20.71 25.36 -3.54
CA SER A 20 19.34 25.70 -3.19
C SER A 20 18.76 26.52 -4.34
N CYS A 21 17.89 25.94 -5.16
CA CYS A 21 17.07 26.71 -6.11
C CYS A 21 15.81 27.21 -5.41
N GLU A 22 15.70 28.51 -5.28
CA GLU A 22 14.45 29.19 -5.00
C GLU A 22 13.48 29.02 -6.18
N PRO A 23 12.15 28.92 -5.93
CA PRO A 23 11.18 28.79 -7.02
C PRO A 23 11.04 30.12 -7.76
N SER A 24 11.38 30.14 -9.05
CA SER A 24 11.01 31.22 -9.95
C SER A 24 9.51 31.12 -10.29
N GLU A 25 8.78 32.19 -10.08
CA GLU A 25 7.40 32.33 -10.53
C GLU A 25 7.38 32.36 -12.07
N GLU A 26 6.71 31.38 -12.67
CA GLU A 26 6.35 31.45 -14.10
C GLU A 26 5.02 32.20 -14.26
N PRO A 27 4.84 33.01 -15.33
CA PRO A 27 3.62 33.78 -15.55
C PRO A 27 2.42 32.89 -15.91
N GLU A 28 1.29 33.18 -15.30
CA GLU A 28 0.01 32.55 -15.58
C GLU A 28 -0.39 32.70 -17.05
N GLY A 29 -0.58 31.57 -17.73
CA GLY A 29 -1.16 31.52 -19.06
C GLY A 29 -2.69 31.72 -19.03
N PRO A 30 -3.33 32.12 -20.14
CA PRO A 30 -4.74 32.51 -20.17
C PRO A 30 -5.67 31.38 -19.78
N ASP A 31 -6.69 31.71 -18.97
CA ASP A 31 -7.77 30.84 -18.50
C ASP A 31 -8.49 30.15 -19.67
N VAL A 32 -8.32 28.83 -19.77
CA VAL A 32 -9.17 27.99 -20.60
C VAL A 32 -10.39 27.60 -19.78
N PRO A 33 -11.63 27.79 -20.26
CA PRO A 33 -12.83 27.43 -19.52
C PRO A 33 -12.84 25.94 -19.19
N ILE A 34 -12.79 25.63 -17.88
CA ILE A 34 -12.91 24.26 -17.37
C ILE A 34 -14.39 23.87 -17.50
N THR A 35 -14.71 23.02 -18.45
CA THR A 35 -15.99 22.31 -18.46
C THR A 35 -16.09 21.47 -17.20
N PRO A 36 -17.21 21.52 -16.44
CA PRO A 36 -17.37 20.69 -15.26
C PRO A 36 -17.22 19.21 -15.63
N PRO A 37 -16.48 18.42 -14.85
CA PRO A 37 -16.41 16.98 -15.09
C PRO A 37 -17.81 16.39 -15.02
N THR A 38 -18.16 15.55 -15.98
CA THR A 38 -19.35 14.70 -15.94
C THR A 38 -19.43 14.02 -14.58
N PRO A 39 -20.62 13.92 -13.94
CA PRO A 39 -20.75 13.29 -12.64
C PRO A 39 -20.17 11.88 -12.69
N ASN A 40 -19.20 11.65 -11.82
CA ASN A 40 -18.60 10.34 -11.63
C ASN A 40 -19.71 9.35 -11.26
N PRO A 41 -19.79 8.14 -11.83
CA PRO A 41 -20.77 7.17 -11.39
C PRO A 41 -20.63 6.97 -9.88
N ASP A 42 -21.77 6.93 -9.21
CA ASP A 42 -21.91 6.82 -7.76
C ASP A 42 -20.87 5.85 -7.19
N PRO A 43 -19.94 6.30 -6.32
CA PRO A 43 -18.92 5.44 -5.74
C PRO A 43 -19.51 4.37 -4.81
N ASN A 44 -20.78 4.49 -4.47
CA ASN A 44 -21.52 3.56 -3.65
C ASN A 44 -22.80 3.19 -4.40
N PRO A 45 -22.75 2.28 -5.40
CA PRO A 45 -23.97 1.84 -6.04
C PRO A 45 -24.92 1.30 -4.97
N THR A 46 -26.15 1.78 -4.97
CA THR A 46 -27.23 1.23 -4.11
C THR A 46 -27.11 -0.29 -4.14
N PRO A 47 -27.10 -0.99 -2.99
CA PRO A 47 -26.99 -2.44 -2.97
C PRO A 47 -28.05 -3.04 -3.89
N GLY A 48 -27.59 -3.65 -4.98
CA GLY A 48 -28.44 -4.52 -5.78
C GLY A 48 -28.84 -5.74 -4.97
N PRO A 49 -29.77 -6.56 -5.44
CA PRO A 49 -30.14 -7.79 -4.75
C PRO A 49 -28.87 -8.59 -4.44
N ASP A 50 -28.83 -9.16 -3.23
CA ASP A 50 -27.70 -9.91 -2.68
C ASP A 50 -26.96 -10.71 -3.74
N PRO A 51 -25.64 -10.49 -3.91
CA PRO A 51 -24.88 -11.25 -4.88
C PRO A 51 -24.89 -12.73 -4.50
N THR A 52 -25.12 -13.57 -5.48
CA THR A 52 -24.93 -15.02 -5.33
C THR A 52 -23.56 -15.28 -4.71
N PRO A 53 -23.42 -16.14 -3.69
CA PRO A 53 -22.13 -16.45 -3.09
C PRO A 53 -21.08 -16.72 -4.16
N GLY A 54 -19.98 -15.97 -4.16
CA GLY A 54 -18.90 -16.10 -5.13
C GLY A 54 -18.88 -15.06 -6.25
N THR A 55 -19.87 -14.20 -6.42
CA THR A 55 -19.82 -13.09 -7.36
C THR A 55 -19.39 -11.81 -6.65
N SER A 56 -18.13 -11.42 -6.82
CA SER A 56 -17.66 -10.10 -6.40
C SER A 56 -18.33 -9.01 -7.23
N LEU A 57 -18.84 -7.98 -6.56
CA LEU A 57 -19.40 -6.78 -7.19
C LEU A 57 -18.36 -5.99 -8.01
N TYR A 58 -17.09 -6.26 -7.83
CA TYR A 58 -16.00 -5.56 -8.48
C TYR A 58 -15.07 -6.51 -9.23
N PRO A 59 -14.71 -6.18 -10.47
CA PRO A 59 -13.94 -7.08 -11.33
C PRO A 59 -12.42 -7.07 -11.06
N TRP A 60 -11.94 -6.49 -9.98
CA TRP A 60 -10.50 -6.39 -9.70
C TRP A 60 -9.97 -7.60 -8.95
N ALA A 61 -8.82 -8.12 -9.41
CA ALA A 61 -8.26 -9.39 -8.94
C ALA A 61 -7.85 -9.33 -7.45
N GLU A 62 -7.35 -8.19 -7.00
CA GLU A 62 -6.83 -7.99 -5.64
C GLU A 62 -7.87 -7.47 -4.65
N LEU A 63 -9.03 -7.02 -5.12
CA LEU A 63 -10.01 -6.46 -4.19
C LEU A 63 -10.47 -7.53 -3.21
N PRO A 64 -10.27 -7.34 -1.89
CA PRO A 64 -10.82 -8.24 -0.89
C PRO A 64 -12.34 -8.31 -1.00
N VAL A 65 -12.87 -9.50 -0.81
CA VAL A 65 -14.31 -9.65 -0.57
C VAL A 65 -14.54 -9.16 0.85
N MET A 66 -15.66 -8.46 1.04
CA MET A 66 -15.98 -7.74 2.25
C MET A 66 -15.69 -8.54 3.52
N TYR A 67 -15.44 -7.83 4.59
CA TYR A 67 -15.08 -8.33 5.91
C TYR A 67 -16.08 -9.39 6.40
N ASP A 68 -15.58 -10.51 6.85
CA ASP A 68 -16.31 -11.67 7.37
C ASP A 68 -15.69 -12.01 8.74
N ALA A 69 -16.06 -11.25 9.78
CA ALA A 69 -15.42 -11.30 11.09
C ALA A 69 -15.65 -12.64 11.80
N ASP A 70 -16.82 -13.23 11.66
CA ASP A 70 -17.16 -14.52 12.27
C ASP A 70 -16.82 -15.73 11.39
N ARG A 71 -16.30 -15.48 10.18
CA ARG A 71 -15.84 -16.49 9.21
C ARG A 71 -16.94 -17.50 8.81
N ASN A 72 -18.17 -17.03 8.76
CA ASN A 72 -19.30 -17.86 8.34
C ASN A 72 -19.50 -17.89 6.82
N GLY A 73 -18.67 -17.16 6.06
CA GLY A 73 -18.74 -17.04 4.61
C GLY A 73 -19.75 -16.00 4.12
N VAL A 74 -20.33 -15.24 5.02
CA VAL A 74 -21.28 -14.15 4.76
C VAL A 74 -20.60 -12.83 5.13
N HIS A 75 -20.82 -11.79 4.32
CA HIS A 75 -20.29 -10.47 4.64
C HIS A 75 -20.98 -9.88 5.87
N ASP A 76 -20.19 -9.44 6.83
CA ASP A 76 -20.65 -8.58 7.89
C ASP A 76 -20.86 -7.18 7.34
N ASN A 77 -22.06 -6.67 7.49
CA ASN A 77 -22.37 -5.28 7.18
C ASN A 77 -21.92 -4.41 8.36
N ASP A 78 -20.61 -4.19 8.48
CA ASP A 78 -20.05 -3.32 9.52
C ASP A 78 -20.27 -1.85 9.15
N PRO A 79 -21.13 -1.12 9.87
CA PRO A 79 -21.42 0.28 9.59
C PRO A 79 -20.21 1.21 9.85
N ASN A 80 -19.15 0.72 10.49
CA ASN A 80 -17.93 1.48 10.76
C ASN A 80 -16.88 1.32 9.66
N LEU A 81 -17.12 0.51 8.63
CA LEU A 81 -16.23 0.34 7.50
C LEU A 81 -16.67 1.17 6.29
N TYR A 82 -15.76 1.96 5.77
CA TYR A 82 -15.98 2.89 4.66
C TYR A 82 -15.06 2.54 3.50
N TYR A 83 -15.61 2.50 2.31
CA TYR A 83 -14.87 2.12 1.10
C TYR A 83 -14.76 3.28 0.14
N ALA A 84 -13.56 3.50 -0.41
CA ALA A 84 -13.35 4.49 -1.46
C ALA A 84 -12.44 3.95 -2.55
N THR A 85 -12.86 4.10 -3.80
CA THR A 85 -12.04 3.77 -4.98
C THR A 85 -11.61 5.04 -5.68
N HIS A 86 -10.31 5.14 -5.98
CA HIS A 86 -9.69 6.26 -6.67
C HIS A 86 -9.22 5.84 -8.07
N PHE A 87 -9.49 6.70 -9.04
CA PHE A 87 -9.04 6.53 -10.42
C PHE A 87 -8.03 7.62 -10.76
N THR A 88 -7.12 7.29 -11.66
CA THR A 88 -6.07 8.19 -12.13
C THR A 88 -6.49 8.87 -13.43
N ASP A 89 -5.71 9.84 -13.85
CA ASP A 89 -5.73 10.44 -15.19
C ASP A 89 -5.00 9.59 -16.24
N LEU A 90 -4.37 8.47 -15.82
CA LEU A 90 -3.74 7.52 -16.73
C LEU A 90 -4.80 6.65 -17.44
N LYS A 91 -4.48 6.25 -18.66
CA LYS A 91 -5.34 5.31 -19.40
C LYS A 91 -5.01 3.86 -19.03
N SER A 92 -6.03 3.09 -18.73
CA SER A 92 -5.89 1.64 -18.59
C SER A 92 -5.64 0.98 -19.95
N PRO A 93 -5.09 -0.23 -20.01
CA PRO A 93 -4.95 -0.97 -21.26
C PRO A 93 -6.27 -1.18 -22.02
N THR A 94 -7.39 -1.13 -21.33
CA THR A 94 -8.74 -1.27 -21.91
C THR A 94 -9.39 0.07 -22.29
N GLY A 95 -8.68 1.21 -22.11
CA GLY A 95 -9.06 2.53 -22.61
C GLY A 95 -9.77 3.45 -21.60
N GLY A 96 -10.25 2.97 -20.47
CA GLY A 96 -10.82 3.79 -19.38
C GLY A 96 -9.76 4.42 -18.50
N ALA A 97 -10.16 5.20 -17.48
CA ALA A 97 -9.25 5.68 -16.43
C ALA A 97 -8.70 4.48 -15.65
N ALA A 98 -7.38 4.47 -15.42
CA ALA A 98 -6.76 3.41 -14.64
C ALA A 98 -7.11 3.60 -13.15
N ARG A 99 -7.45 2.50 -12.46
CA ARG A 99 -7.68 2.55 -11.01
C ARG A 99 -6.36 2.78 -10.29
N ASN A 100 -6.35 3.73 -9.36
CA ASN A 100 -5.20 3.98 -8.50
C ASN A 100 -5.17 2.95 -7.37
N TYR A 101 -6.20 2.97 -6.53
CA TYR A 101 -6.39 2.01 -5.43
C TYR A 101 -7.84 2.03 -4.93
N THR A 102 -8.18 1.04 -4.15
CA THR A 102 -9.37 1.02 -3.29
C THR A 102 -8.91 0.90 -1.85
N VAL A 103 -9.54 1.65 -0.95
CA VAL A 103 -9.29 1.59 0.48
C VAL A 103 -10.53 1.15 1.24
N CYS A 104 -10.33 0.35 2.29
CA CYS A 104 -11.26 0.16 3.38
C CYS A 104 -10.73 0.92 4.60
N PHE A 105 -11.50 1.87 5.10
CA PHE A 105 -11.15 2.71 6.24
C PHE A 105 -12.09 2.44 7.40
N SER A 106 -11.55 2.24 8.60
CA SER A 106 -12.35 2.01 9.81
C SER A 106 -12.66 3.32 10.52
N GLY A 107 -13.93 3.60 10.74
CA GLY A 107 -14.38 4.68 11.61
C GLY A 107 -14.15 4.39 13.09
N GLU A 108 -14.00 3.13 13.50
CA GLU A 108 -13.67 2.71 14.85
C GLU A 108 -12.17 2.92 15.16
N HIS A 109 -11.30 2.37 14.31
CA HIS A 109 -9.85 2.49 14.49
C HIS A 109 -9.29 3.84 14.03
N HIS A 110 -10.07 4.65 13.31
CA HIS A 110 -9.62 5.86 12.63
C HIS A 110 -8.37 5.63 11.78
N CYS A 111 -8.34 4.50 11.07
CA CYS A 111 -7.16 4.01 10.35
C CYS A 111 -7.60 3.19 9.13
N PRO A 112 -6.80 3.13 8.03
CA PRO A 112 -7.06 2.17 6.98
C PRO A 112 -6.94 0.74 7.50
N VAL A 113 -7.92 -0.10 7.17
CA VAL A 113 -7.86 -1.54 7.41
C VAL A 113 -7.02 -2.20 6.31
N TRP A 114 -7.29 -1.81 5.07
CA TRP A 114 -6.48 -2.23 3.92
C TRP A 114 -6.58 -1.25 2.75
N VAL A 115 -5.56 -1.32 1.89
CA VAL A 115 -5.50 -0.64 0.58
C VAL A 115 -5.18 -1.70 -0.47
N ALA A 116 -6.06 -1.85 -1.46
CA ALA A 116 -5.92 -2.78 -2.57
C ALA A 116 -5.55 -2.04 -3.86
N ALA A 117 -4.49 -2.45 -4.52
CA ALA A 117 -3.96 -1.73 -5.67
C ALA A 117 -3.29 -2.65 -6.70
N PRO A 118 -3.45 -2.37 -8.00
CA PRO A 118 -2.58 -2.96 -9.02
C PRO A 118 -1.22 -2.26 -8.98
N ARG A 119 -0.13 -3.02 -9.04
CA ARG A 119 1.22 -2.49 -9.21
C ARG A 119 1.75 -2.90 -10.59
N HIS A 120 2.00 -1.92 -11.42
CA HIS A 120 2.48 -2.07 -12.78
C HIS A 120 3.43 -0.94 -13.12
N GLN A 121 4.37 -1.17 -14.02
CA GLN A 121 5.36 -0.17 -14.44
C GLN A 121 4.76 1.15 -14.90
N MET A 122 3.52 1.13 -15.46
CA MET A 122 2.84 2.35 -15.90
C MET A 122 2.66 3.41 -14.80
N TYR A 123 2.54 3.00 -13.54
CA TYR A 123 2.39 3.92 -12.40
C TYR A 123 3.72 4.50 -11.92
N GLN A 124 4.84 3.89 -12.32
CA GLN A 124 6.20 4.25 -11.91
C GLN A 124 6.94 5.08 -12.95
N VAL A 125 6.38 5.28 -14.15
CA VAL A 125 6.93 6.20 -15.14
C VAL A 125 6.96 7.60 -14.53
N LYS A 126 8.13 8.22 -14.45
CA LYS A 126 8.32 9.49 -13.76
C LYS A 126 7.62 10.64 -14.51
N GLY A 127 6.46 11.04 -14.03
CA GLY A 127 5.66 12.17 -14.53
C GLY A 127 5.53 13.32 -13.52
N THR A 128 5.81 13.04 -12.24
CA THR A 128 5.75 14.06 -11.19
C THR A 128 6.78 13.81 -10.10
N LYS A 129 6.96 14.80 -9.21
CA LYS A 129 7.66 14.64 -7.94
C LYS A 129 6.66 14.26 -6.84
N ARG A 130 7.17 13.82 -5.70
CA ARG A 130 6.38 13.66 -4.47
C ARG A 130 5.66 14.97 -4.15
N THR A 131 4.34 14.90 -3.94
CA THR A 131 3.50 16.10 -3.79
C THR A 131 3.35 16.57 -2.34
N ASP A 132 3.52 15.68 -1.36
CA ASP A 132 3.31 15.92 0.08
C ASP A 132 1.97 16.59 0.41
N ASN A 133 0.96 16.41 -0.45
CA ASN A 133 -0.35 17.06 -0.38
C ASN A 133 -1.31 16.29 0.55
N TYR A 134 -0.92 16.19 1.83
CA TYR A 134 -1.73 15.56 2.86
C TYR A 134 -3.07 16.28 3.06
N LYS A 135 -4.18 15.55 2.85
CA LYS A 135 -5.54 16.05 3.00
C LYS A 135 -6.53 14.92 3.27
N ARG A 136 -7.73 15.27 3.70
CA ARG A 136 -8.83 14.31 3.84
C ARG A 136 -9.19 13.73 2.48
N ASP A 137 -9.54 12.45 2.49
CA ASP A 137 -10.14 11.79 1.34
C ASP A 137 -11.57 12.31 1.15
N PRO A 138 -11.91 12.87 -0.02
CA PRO A 138 -13.24 13.42 -0.25
C PRO A 138 -14.34 12.37 -0.30
N LYS A 139 -13.99 11.07 -0.37
CA LYS A 139 -14.93 9.94 -0.45
C LYS A 139 -15.17 9.23 0.88
N ILE A 140 -14.47 9.63 1.93
CA ILE A 140 -14.62 9.09 3.29
C ILE A 140 -15.16 10.21 4.18
N PRO A 141 -16.09 9.95 5.12
CA PRO A 141 -16.60 10.96 6.03
C PRO A 141 -15.48 11.71 6.75
N ALA A 142 -15.60 13.05 6.80
CA ALA A 142 -14.52 13.91 7.27
C ALA A 142 -14.26 13.79 8.77
N ASP A 143 -15.28 13.47 9.55
CA ASP A 143 -15.27 13.38 11.01
C ASP A 143 -14.52 12.16 11.55
N ILE A 144 -14.41 11.10 10.75
CA ILE A 144 -13.64 9.89 11.13
C ILE A 144 -12.17 9.96 10.71
N GLN A 145 -11.79 10.88 9.84
CA GLN A 145 -10.42 11.01 9.31
C GLN A 145 -9.53 11.90 10.19
N TYR A 146 -8.22 11.82 9.98
CA TYR A 146 -7.26 12.81 10.48
C TYR A 146 -7.60 14.19 9.91
N TYR A 147 -7.25 15.24 10.65
CA TYR A 147 -7.47 16.65 10.22
C TYR A 147 -6.24 17.51 10.39
N SER A 148 -5.14 16.94 10.84
CA SER A 148 -3.89 17.63 11.07
C SER A 148 -2.71 16.84 10.51
N LYS A 149 -1.61 17.53 10.20
CA LYS A 149 -0.34 16.92 9.84
C LYS A 149 0.47 16.47 11.07
N SER A 150 -0.02 16.71 12.29
CA SER A 150 0.65 16.32 13.53
C SER A 150 0.79 14.81 13.61
N THR A 151 1.88 14.37 14.23
CA THR A 151 2.16 12.96 14.51
C THR A 151 2.28 12.77 16.02
N GLY A 152 2.10 11.56 16.48
CA GLY A 152 2.22 11.20 17.89
C GLY A 152 2.51 9.71 18.05
N GLY A 153 2.59 9.24 19.29
CA GLY A 153 2.88 7.84 19.58
C GLY A 153 4.25 7.35 19.12
N GLY A 154 5.17 8.25 18.76
CA GLY A 154 6.47 7.89 18.15
C GLY A 154 6.36 7.49 16.68
N CYS A 155 5.26 7.84 16.02
CA CYS A 155 4.97 7.43 14.65
C CYS A 155 5.18 8.54 13.63
N ASN A 156 5.47 8.15 12.39
CA ASN A 156 5.37 8.95 11.17
C ASN A 156 3.99 8.75 10.52
N LYS A 157 3.66 9.62 9.56
CA LYS A 157 2.56 9.39 8.61
C LYS A 157 3.02 8.35 7.58
N GLY A 158 2.76 7.09 7.89
CA GLY A 158 3.11 5.97 7.02
C GLY A 158 2.09 5.79 5.91
N HIS A 159 2.56 5.75 4.67
CA HIS A 159 1.71 5.40 3.56
C HIS A 159 1.43 3.89 3.57
N MET A 160 0.19 3.51 3.25
CA MET A 160 -0.12 2.13 2.86
C MET A 160 0.40 1.90 1.44
N LEU A 161 -0.10 2.61 0.47
CA LEU A 161 0.43 2.63 -0.89
C LEU A 161 1.40 3.81 -1.03
N GLY A 162 2.66 3.51 -1.30
CA GLY A 162 3.76 4.48 -1.26
C GLY A 162 3.70 5.54 -2.37
N SER A 163 4.19 6.74 -2.07
CA SER A 163 4.27 7.83 -3.04
C SER A 163 5.17 7.50 -4.24
N ALA A 164 6.30 6.81 -4.01
CA ALA A 164 7.22 6.41 -5.08
C ALA A 164 6.58 5.43 -6.09
N GLU A 165 5.57 4.71 -5.66
CA GLU A 165 4.83 3.74 -6.47
C GLU A 165 3.80 4.40 -7.40
N ARG A 166 3.56 5.70 -7.25
CA ARG A 166 2.48 6.46 -7.91
C ARG A 166 2.97 7.81 -8.43
N ILE A 167 4.11 7.82 -9.15
CA ILE A 167 4.75 9.04 -9.66
C ILE A 167 4.47 9.32 -11.14
N ALA A 168 3.57 8.56 -11.76
CA ALA A 168 3.29 8.70 -13.20
C ALA A 168 2.54 10.00 -13.54
N SER A 169 1.75 10.54 -12.62
CA SER A 169 1.12 11.84 -12.77
C SER A 169 0.93 12.53 -11.41
N ARG A 170 0.70 13.84 -11.44
CA ARG A 170 0.42 14.62 -10.23
C ARG A 170 -0.85 14.12 -9.54
N THR A 171 -1.93 13.93 -10.29
CA THR A 171 -3.22 13.42 -9.76
C THR A 171 -3.04 12.07 -9.09
N THR A 172 -2.35 11.14 -9.75
CA THR A 172 -2.06 9.81 -9.22
C THR A 172 -1.30 9.90 -7.89
N ASN A 173 -0.29 10.80 -7.83
CA ASN A 173 0.52 10.98 -6.63
C ASN A 173 -0.22 11.70 -5.50
N GLU A 174 -1.04 12.71 -5.80
CA GLU A 174 -1.80 13.44 -4.77
C GLU A 174 -2.79 12.54 -4.02
N GLN A 175 -3.37 11.55 -4.69
CA GLN A 175 -4.34 10.63 -4.08
C GLN A 175 -3.71 9.74 -3.01
N VAL A 176 -2.43 9.37 -3.13
CA VAL A 176 -1.78 8.55 -2.07
C VAL A 176 -1.50 9.35 -0.80
N PHE A 177 -1.64 10.69 -0.83
CA PHE A 177 -1.56 11.56 0.34
C PHE A 177 -2.92 11.79 1.03
N TYR A 178 -3.99 11.15 0.57
CA TYR A 178 -5.23 11.14 1.33
C TYR A 178 -5.02 10.44 2.68
N TYR A 179 -5.60 11.00 3.74
CA TYR A 179 -5.48 10.43 5.07
C TYR A 179 -6.05 9.02 5.17
N SER A 180 -6.96 8.64 4.28
CA SER A 180 -7.44 7.26 4.16
C SER A 180 -6.36 6.25 3.75
N ASN A 181 -5.24 6.70 3.16
CA ASN A 181 -4.08 5.87 2.80
C ASN A 181 -2.93 6.00 3.82
N ILE A 182 -3.14 6.63 4.97
CA ILE A 182 -2.11 6.92 5.96
C ILE A 182 -2.42 6.18 7.26
N ALA A 183 -1.44 5.42 7.75
CA ALA A 183 -1.47 4.78 9.06
C ALA A 183 -0.32 5.30 9.95
N PRO A 184 -0.47 5.31 11.28
CA PRO A 184 0.66 5.56 12.16
C PRO A 184 1.67 4.43 12.06
N GLN A 185 2.92 4.76 11.69
CA GLN A 185 4.03 3.81 11.58
C GLN A 185 5.21 4.28 12.42
N LEU A 186 5.75 3.42 13.30
CA LEU A 186 6.85 3.74 14.20
C LEU A 186 8.05 4.31 13.43
N SER A 187 8.51 5.49 13.84
CA SER A 187 9.51 6.28 13.10
C SER A 187 10.93 5.76 13.22
N SER A 188 11.28 5.13 14.36
CA SER A 188 12.67 4.83 14.70
C SER A 188 13.22 3.57 14.05
N GLY A 189 12.38 2.57 13.79
CA GLY A 189 12.85 1.27 13.32
C GLY A 189 11.88 0.53 12.40
N PHE A 190 10.74 1.15 12.06
CA PHE A 190 9.74 0.52 11.22
C PHE A 190 9.56 1.23 9.87
N ASN A 191 9.23 2.52 9.86
CA ASN A 191 8.78 3.26 8.67
C ASN A 191 9.89 3.66 7.69
N THR A 192 11.02 4.19 8.16
CA THR A 192 12.03 4.83 7.30
C THR A 192 13.46 4.44 7.68
N GLY A 193 14.42 4.77 6.81
CA GLY A 193 15.84 4.63 7.10
C GLY A 193 16.28 3.21 7.39
N GLY A 194 15.86 2.24 6.58
CA GLY A 194 16.14 0.83 6.78
C GLY A 194 15.28 0.21 7.89
N GLY A 195 14.16 0.83 8.21
CA GLY A 195 13.15 0.29 9.11
C GLY A 195 12.54 -1.00 8.59
N GLY A 196 11.98 -1.79 9.49
CA GLY A 196 11.45 -3.11 9.14
C GLY A 196 10.44 -3.05 7.98
N TRP A 197 9.48 -2.14 8.05
CA TRP A 197 8.48 -1.99 6.98
C TRP A 197 9.10 -1.48 5.68
N ASN A 198 9.96 -0.45 5.74
CA ASN A 198 10.65 0.08 4.57
C ASN A 198 11.44 -0.99 3.79
N ILE A 199 12.12 -1.91 4.49
CA ILE A 199 12.84 -3.03 3.86
C ILE A 199 11.85 -3.99 3.17
N LEU A 200 10.67 -4.23 3.77
CA LEU A 200 9.64 -5.06 3.14
C LEU A 200 9.03 -4.36 1.92
N GLU A 201 8.78 -3.04 1.98
CA GLU A 201 8.35 -2.24 0.83
C GLU A 201 9.34 -2.34 -0.33
N GLU A 202 10.63 -2.16 -0.08
CA GLU A 202 11.70 -2.29 -1.09
C GLU A 202 11.74 -3.70 -1.70
N PHE A 203 11.54 -4.74 -0.89
CA PHE A 203 11.43 -6.10 -1.39
C PHE A 203 10.21 -6.28 -2.30
N VAL A 204 9.04 -5.76 -1.92
CA VAL A 204 7.82 -5.82 -2.72
C VAL A 204 7.96 -4.99 -4.00
N ASP A 205 8.67 -3.87 -3.97
CA ASP A 205 9.02 -3.09 -5.17
C ASP A 205 9.78 -3.93 -6.19
N GLY A 206 10.71 -4.76 -5.72
CA GLY A 206 11.45 -5.71 -6.55
C GLY A 206 10.59 -6.83 -7.16
N GLN A 207 9.35 -7.01 -6.69
CA GLN A 207 8.42 -8.01 -7.26
C GLN A 207 7.56 -7.47 -8.40
N VAL A 208 7.59 -6.17 -8.67
CA VAL A 208 6.87 -5.56 -9.81
C VAL A 208 7.46 -6.07 -11.11
N CYS A 209 6.60 -6.47 -12.02
CA CYS A 209 6.97 -7.13 -13.27
C CYS A 209 6.18 -6.57 -14.46
N SER A 210 6.44 -7.09 -15.66
CA SER A 210 5.72 -6.67 -16.87
C SER A 210 4.23 -7.05 -16.86
N ASP A 211 3.88 -8.15 -16.17
CA ASP A 211 2.51 -8.42 -15.77
C ASP A 211 2.15 -7.56 -14.54
N THR A 212 0.89 -7.52 -14.16
CA THR A 212 0.50 -6.79 -12.95
C THR A 212 0.81 -7.61 -11.70
N LEU A 213 1.49 -7.00 -10.71
CA LEU A 213 1.51 -7.45 -9.33
C LEU A 213 0.27 -6.87 -8.63
N TYR A 214 -0.58 -7.73 -8.13
CA TYR A 214 -1.77 -7.36 -7.37
C TYR A 214 -1.43 -7.37 -5.89
N VAL A 215 -1.68 -6.26 -5.20
CA VAL A 215 -1.33 -6.10 -3.78
C VAL A 215 -2.54 -5.71 -2.95
N VAL A 216 -2.63 -6.28 -1.76
CA VAL A 216 -3.41 -5.75 -0.64
C VAL A 216 -2.44 -5.45 0.49
N ILE A 217 -2.40 -4.19 0.89
CA ILE A 217 -1.58 -3.71 2.00
C ILE A 217 -2.53 -3.51 3.17
N GLY A 218 -2.29 -4.13 4.31
CA GLY A 218 -3.25 -4.07 5.40
C GLY A 218 -2.65 -3.81 6.76
N CYS A 219 -3.53 -3.39 7.66
CA CYS A 219 -3.31 -3.21 9.08
C CYS A 219 -4.09 -4.26 9.87
N TYR A 220 -3.53 -4.68 10.99
CA TYR A 220 -4.20 -5.53 11.98
C TYR A 220 -4.10 -4.88 13.35
N PHE A 221 -5.13 -5.02 14.19
CA PHE A 221 -5.24 -4.22 15.41
C PHE A 221 -5.27 -5.06 16.68
N ASP A 222 -5.54 -6.37 16.60
CA ASP A 222 -5.44 -7.26 17.75
C ASP A 222 -3.98 -7.64 18.04
N LYS A 223 -3.74 -8.31 19.16
CA LYS A 223 -2.41 -8.78 19.54
C LYS A 223 -1.82 -9.70 18.46
N PHE A 224 -0.61 -9.40 18.02
CA PHE A 224 0.10 -10.19 17.02
C PHE A 224 1.52 -10.51 17.46
N THR A 225 2.01 -11.69 17.04
CA THR A 225 3.40 -12.14 17.18
C THR A 225 3.83 -12.76 15.86
N ASP A 226 4.96 -12.30 15.32
CA ASP A 226 5.48 -12.78 14.02
C ASP A 226 6.43 -13.98 14.15
N GLY A 227 6.95 -14.45 13.01
CA GLY A 227 7.89 -15.56 12.94
C GLY A 227 9.28 -15.28 13.51
N TYR A 228 9.58 -14.04 13.90
CA TYR A 228 10.79 -13.65 14.62
C TYR A 228 10.59 -13.68 16.15
N GLY A 229 9.35 -13.84 16.60
CA GLY A 229 8.98 -13.77 18.02
C GLY A 229 8.70 -12.35 18.51
N GLU A 230 8.71 -11.34 17.61
CA GLU A 230 8.33 -9.98 17.95
C GLU A 230 6.83 -9.87 18.16
N SER A 231 6.43 -9.12 19.19
CA SER A 231 5.02 -9.00 19.57
C SER A 231 4.60 -7.54 19.70
N ALA A 232 3.37 -7.26 19.30
CA ALA A 232 2.70 -5.99 19.55
C ALA A 232 1.30 -6.23 20.10
N SER A 233 0.83 -5.34 20.95
CA SER A 233 -0.51 -5.37 21.56
C SER A 233 -1.28 -4.11 21.21
N PRO A 234 -2.63 -4.16 21.20
CA PRO A 234 -3.48 -3.01 20.90
C PRO A 234 -3.12 -1.79 21.74
N LYS A 235 -3.11 -0.63 21.10
CA LYS A 235 -2.78 0.64 21.74
C LYS A 235 -3.44 1.79 20.98
N THR A 236 -4.13 2.66 21.70
CA THR A 236 -4.66 3.92 21.19
C THR A 236 -3.66 5.06 21.39
N ILE A 237 -3.52 5.93 20.41
CA ILE A 237 -2.56 7.05 20.42
C ILE A 237 -3.21 8.36 19.95
N THR A 238 -2.55 9.46 20.26
CA THR A 238 -2.84 10.76 19.60
C THR A 238 -2.12 10.82 18.27
N PHE A 239 -2.87 11.02 17.18
CA PHE A 239 -2.29 11.09 15.83
C PHE A 239 -3.21 11.86 14.88
N GLY A 240 -2.65 12.63 13.96
CA GLY A 240 -3.41 13.33 12.93
C GLY A 240 -4.41 14.37 13.48
N GLY A 241 -4.20 14.85 14.71
CA GLY A 241 -5.10 15.75 15.43
C GLY A 241 -6.15 15.04 16.29
N ARG A 242 -6.26 13.72 16.22
CA ARG A 242 -7.17 12.88 17.00
C ARG A 242 -6.45 12.27 18.21
N ASN A 243 -7.19 11.93 19.26
CA ASN A 243 -6.67 11.26 20.47
C ASN A 243 -7.17 9.81 20.63
N ASP A 244 -7.86 9.31 19.62
CA ASP A 244 -8.59 8.06 19.58
C ASP A 244 -8.19 7.18 18.37
N VAL A 245 -6.95 7.27 17.91
CA VAL A 245 -6.45 6.48 16.78
C VAL A 245 -5.83 5.19 17.30
N ASP A 246 -6.30 4.05 16.83
CA ASP A 246 -5.69 2.78 17.15
C ASP A 246 -4.44 2.55 16.29
N MET A 247 -3.35 2.22 16.98
CA MET A 247 -2.09 1.92 16.34
C MET A 247 -2.09 0.46 15.87
N PRO A 248 -1.88 0.18 14.58
CA PRO A 248 -1.79 -1.19 14.11
C PRO A 248 -0.72 -1.99 14.86
N THR A 249 -0.98 -3.25 15.10
CA THR A 249 -0.05 -4.20 15.72
C THR A 249 0.76 -4.97 14.69
N MET A 250 0.21 -5.13 13.48
CA MET A 250 0.84 -5.78 12.34
C MET A 250 0.52 -5.01 11.07
N PHE A 251 1.50 -4.95 10.17
CA PHE A 251 1.29 -4.58 8.77
C PHE A 251 1.58 -5.79 7.89
N TYR A 252 0.87 -5.89 6.76
CA TYR A 252 1.03 -7.01 5.85
C TYR A 252 0.87 -6.60 4.39
N TYR A 253 1.47 -7.41 3.52
CA TYR A 253 1.18 -7.47 2.11
C TYR A 253 0.55 -8.83 1.79
N ALA A 254 -0.61 -8.86 1.13
CA ALA A 254 -1.08 -10.02 0.38
C ALA A 254 -0.77 -9.79 -1.09
N LEU A 255 0.02 -10.66 -1.69
CA LEU A 255 0.55 -10.51 -3.05
C LEU A 255 0.04 -11.64 -3.96
N LEU A 256 -0.30 -11.27 -5.19
CA LEU A 256 -0.66 -12.20 -6.27
C LEU A 256 -0.05 -11.72 -7.59
N ARG A 257 0.60 -12.62 -8.33
CA ARG A 257 1.10 -12.36 -9.69
C ARG A 257 1.23 -13.65 -10.49
N THR A 258 1.49 -13.51 -11.79
CA THR A 258 1.97 -14.64 -12.60
C THR A 258 3.40 -15.00 -12.18
N LYS A 259 3.76 -16.29 -12.20
CA LYS A 259 5.12 -16.75 -11.84
C LYS A 259 6.18 -16.20 -12.81
N LYS A 260 5.85 -16.13 -14.10
CA LYS A 260 6.76 -15.62 -15.14
C LYS A 260 6.96 -14.10 -15.07
N GLY A 261 5.93 -13.35 -14.61
CA GLY A 261 5.95 -11.90 -14.55
C GLY A 261 5.89 -11.17 -15.91
N ASN A 262 5.90 -11.90 -17.02
CA ASN A 262 5.85 -11.37 -18.39
C ASN A 262 5.04 -12.27 -19.32
N SER A 263 4.01 -12.90 -18.80
CA SER A 263 3.19 -13.86 -19.57
C SER A 263 2.20 -13.17 -20.51
N GLY A 264 1.87 -11.90 -20.27
CA GLY A 264 0.82 -11.17 -20.97
C GLY A 264 -0.59 -11.70 -20.67
N LYS A 265 -0.74 -12.62 -19.69
CA LYS A 265 -2.02 -13.20 -19.32
C LYS A 265 -2.62 -12.47 -18.11
N SER A 266 -3.95 -12.34 -18.10
CA SER A 266 -4.66 -12.01 -16.86
C SER A 266 -4.54 -13.17 -15.87
N VAL A 267 -4.28 -12.87 -14.58
CA VAL A 267 -4.23 -13.89 -13.51
C VAL A 267 -5.51 -14.73 -13.41
N ARG A 268 -6.64 -14.18 -13.84
CA ARG A 268 -7.93 -14.90 -13.87
C ARG A 268 -7.98 -16.01 -14.88
N ASN A 269 -7.18 -15.89 -15.95
CA ASN A 269 -7.12 -16.85 -17.05
C ASN A 269 -5.94 -17.83 -16.91
N CYS A 270 -5.24 -17.75 -15.76
CA CYS A 270 -4.13 -18.63 -15.43
C CYS A 270 -4.60 -19.83 -14.64
N SER A 271 -3.92 -20.96 -14.83
CA SER A 271 -4.02 -22.11 -13.93
C SER A 271 -3.27 -21.82 -12.62
N ALA A 272 -3.55 -22.58 -11.57
CA ALA A 272 -2.85 -22.46 -10.29
C ALA A 272 -1.32 -22.65 -10.41
N SER A 273 -0.86 -23.42 -11.40
CA SER A 273 0.58 -23.62 -11.65
C SER A 273 1.27 -22.42 -12.30
N GLU A 274 0.51 -21.50 -12.93
CA GLU A 274 1.03 -20.31 -13.62
C GLU A 274 1.08 -19.08 -12.73
N ILE A 275 0.37 -19.08 -11.60
CA ILE A 275 0.28 -17.95 -10.67
C ILE A 275 0.85 -18.32 -9.30
N GLN A 276 1.21 -17.32 -8.53
CA GLN A 276 1.68 -17.44 -7.15
C GLN A 276 1.05 -16.36 -6.30
N CYS A 277 0.74 -16.70 -5.05
CA CYS A 277 0.36 -15.74 -4.03
C CYS A 277 0.99 -16.10 -2.68
N ALA A 278 1.22 -15.10 -1.86
CA ALA A 278 1.71 -15.24 -0.49
C ALA A 278 1.38 -13.98 0.31
N ALA A 279 1.33 -14.12 1.62
CA ALA A 279 1.32 -13.00 2.54
C ALA A 279 2.71 -12.80 3.13
N PHE A 280 3.07 -11.52 3.35
CA PHE A 280 4.26 -11.09 4.07
C PHE A 280 3.80 -10.20 5.22
N VAL A 281 4.19 -10.54 6.43
CA VAL A 281 3.72 -9.87 7.63
C VAL A 281 4.88 -9.37 8.47
N ARG A 282 4.73 -8.21 9.08
CA ARG A 282 5.65 -7.66 10.08
C ARG A 282 4.90 -7.13 11.28
N THR A 283 5.31 -7.54 12.46
CA THR A 283 4.88 -6.92 13.71
C THR A 283 5.31 -5.47 13.73
N HIS A 284 4.44 -4.59 14.17
CA HIS A 284 4.69 -3.15 14.25
C HIS A 284 5.60 -2.83 15.44
N THR A 285 6.88 -3.07 15.27
CA THR A 285 7.94 -2.89 16.26
C THR A 285 9.17 -2.22 15.65
N ASN A 286 10.00 -1.60 16.49
CA ASN A 286 11.29 -1.04 16.08
C ASN A 286 12.42 -2.08 16.03
N SER A 287 12.19 -3.27 16.57
CA SER A 287 13.23 -4.33 16.72
C SER A 287 13.69 -4.88 15.36
N LEU A 288 12.83 -4.84 14.35
CA LEU A 288 13.13 -5.38 13.01
C LEU A 288 13.91 -4.41 12.11
N LYS A 289 14.46 -3.31 12.66
CA LYS A 289 15.31 -2.40 11.90
C LYS A 289 16.53 -3.14 11.33
N GLY A 290 16.77 -2.99 10.03
CA GLY A 290 17.87 -3.66 9.32
C GLY A 290 17.62 -5.15 9.02
N GLN A 291 16.52 -5.72 9.49
CA GLN A 291 16.19 -7.12 9.24
C GLN A 291 15.78 -7.33 7.78
N ARG A 292 16.58 -8.10 7.04
CA ARG A 292 16.26 -8.49 5.66
C ARG A 292 15.02 -9.36 5.62
N VAL A 293 14.26 -9.26 4.52
CA VAL A 293 13.10 -10.14 4.28
C VAL A 293 13.55 -11.59 4.18
N SER A 294 12.81 -12.48 4.79
CA SER A 294 13.06 -13.92 4.77
C SER A 294 11.74 -14.71 4.80
N SER A 295 11.81 -16.01 4.65
CA SER A 295 10.64 -16.90 4.75
C SER A 295 9.93 -16.87 6.11
N LYS A 296 10.55 -16.33 7.18
CA LYS A 296 9.92 -16.16 8.49
C LYS A 296 8.77 -15.15 8.50
N GLU A 297 8.73 -14.25 7.53
CA GLU A 297 7.66 -13.25 7.35
C GLU A 297 6.54 -13.76 6.47
N MET A 298 6.73 -14.92 5.84
CA MET A 298 5.77 -15.45 4.89
C MET A 298 4.73 -16.32 5.56
N MET A 299 3.52 -16.24 5.07
CA MET A 299 2.45 -17.19 5.36
C MET A 299 1.58 -17.41 4.13
N SER A 300 0.75 -18.46 4.18
CA SER A 300 -0.26 -18.67 3.15
C SER A 300 -1.33 -17.58 3.21
N ILE A 301 -1.97 -17.31 2.09
CA ILE A 301 -3.12 -16.39 2.07
C ILE A 301 -4.23 -16.90 2.99
N SER A 302 -4.49 -18.21 3.00
CA SER A 302 -5.49 -18.82 3.89
C SER A 302 -5.17 -18.64 5.38
N ASP A 303 -3.89 -18.57 5.78
CA ASP A 303 -3.52 -18.30 7.16
C ASP A 303 -3.68 -16.80 7.50
N LEU A 304 -3.36 -15.91 6.55
CA LEU A 304 -3.66 -14.48 6.72
C LEU A 304 -5.18 -14.25 6.84
N GLU A 305 -6.01 -14.94 6.04
CA GLU A 305 -7.47 -14.88 6.13
C GLU A 305 -8.00 -15.31 7.50
N LYS A 306 -7.40 -16.34 8.11
CA LYS A 306 -7.76 -16.79 9.47
C LYS A 306 -7.43 -15.75 10.54
N ILE A 307 -6.32 -15.01 10.36
CA ILE A 307 -5.90 -13.96 11.30
C ILE A 307 -6.79 -12.73 11.17
N THR A 308 -6.98 -12.26 9.92
CA THR A 308 -7.62 -10.97 9.66
C THR A 308 -9.14 -11.03 9.54
N GLY A 309 -9.72 -12.21 9.27
CA GLY A 309 -11.12 -12.36 8.90
C GLY A 309 -11.46 -11.87 7.49
N ILE A 310 -10.48 -11.37 6.74
CA ILE A 310 -10.66 -10.78 5.40
C ILE A 310 -10.33 -11.84 4.34
N ARG A 311 -11.13 -11.92 3.27
CA ARG A 311 -10.92 -12.88 2.18
C ARG A 311 -10.23 -12.18 1.00
N TYR A 312 -9.13 -12.77 0.53
CA TYR A 312 -8.28 -12.21 -0.52
C TYR A 312 -8.38 -13.02 -1.81
N PHE A 313 -8.25 -12.34 -2.94
CA PHE A 313 -8.15 -12.92 -4.28
C PHE A 313 -9.33 -13.82 -4.70
N GLU A 314 -10.50 -13.62 -4.11
CA GLU A 314 -11.72 -14.38 -4.44
C GLU A 314 -12.12 -14.23 -5.91
N ASN A 315 -11.69 -13.13 -6.56
CA ASN A 315 -11.90 -12.89 -7.98
C ASN A 315 -10.92 -13.66 -8.90
N VAL A 316 -10.05 -14.47 -8.32
CA VAL A 316 -9.08 -15.33 -9.04
C VAL A 316 -9.26 -16.76 -8.59
N PRO A 317 -10.16 -17.53 -9.23
CA PRO A 317 -10.59 -18.87 -8.75
C PRO A 317 -9.44 -19.87 -8.55
N ASN A 318 -8.35 -19.71 -9.31
CA ASN A 318 -7.20 -20.60 -9.27
C ASN A 318 -6.06 -20.07 -8.38
N ALA A 319 -6.28 -19.04 -7.57
CA ALA A 319 -5.24 -18.52 -6.65
C ALA A 319 -4.83 -19.62 -5.65
N PRO A 320 -3.53 -19.97 -5.56
CA PRO A 320 -3.05 -21.06 -4.69
C PRO A 320 -2.95 -20.60 -3.22
N LYS A 321 -4.09 -20.28 -2.60
CA LYS A 321 -4.17 -19.59 -1.30
C LYS A 321 -3.65 -20.39 -0.11
N THR A 322 -3.62 -21.74 -0.21
CA THR A 322 -3.28 -22.64 0.91
C THR A 322 -1.79 -22.92 1.03
N SER A 323 -0.99 -22.51 0.06
CA SER A 323 0.45 -22.81 0.04
C SER A 323 1.25 -21.71 -0.64
N PHE A 324 2.53 -21.61 -0.32
CA PHE A 324 3.49 -20.73 -0.99
C PHE A 324 4.87 -21.42 -1.05
N LYS A 325 5.74 -20.89 -1.90
CA LYS A 325 7.14 -21.29 -1.95
C LYS A 325 8.01 -20.04 -1.87
N ALA A 326 8.88 -19.95 -0.86
CA ALA A 326 9.75 -18.79 -0.67
C ALA A 326 10.65 -18.55 -1.89
N SER A 327 11.14 -19.61 -2.53
CA SER A 327 11.97 -19.53 -3.74
C SER A 327 11.25 -18.89 -4.95
N GLU A 328 9.93 -18.94 -5.03
CA GLU A 328 9.16 -18.26 -6.07
C GLU A 328 9.12 -16.73 -5.89
N TRP A 329 9.50 -16.26 -4.71
CA TRP A 329 9.61 -14.85 -4.34
C TRP A 329 11.07 -14.38 -4.22
N GLY A 330 12.06 -15.27 -4.49
CA GLY A 330 13.48 -14.94 -4.42
C GLY A 330 14.08 -15.03 -3.01
N LEU A 331 13.47 -15.83 -2.13
CA LEU A 331 13.89 -16.05 -0.74
C LEU A 331 14.36 -17.49 -0.51
#